data_ef95329822033a9e43a06fda02e877d9
#
_entry.id   ef95329822033a9e43a06fda02e877d9
#
_cell.length_a   1.000
_cell.length_b   1.000
_cell.length_c   1.000
_cell.angle_alpha   90.00
_cell.angle_beta   90.00
_cell.angle_gamma   90.00
#
_symmetry.space_group_name_H-M   'P 1'
#
loop_
_entity.id
_entity.type
_entity.pdbx_description
1 polymer ?
#
loop_
_entity_poly.entity_id
_entity_poly.type
_entity_poly.pdbx_seq_one_letter_code
_entity_poly.pdbx_strand_id
1 'polypeptide(L)'
;MDHPFSYEIIYSSRRTIAVQVTRDGRVVVRAPRRCSRAYIETFVSKNEAWVLKHLEKARQQEEARKAVAPSEHPPLSAQDRARYIRLARDIFTRKAEYYARLMNVSYGRISIREQKTRWGSCSSKGNLNFNWRLILAPEEVLDYVVVHELAHRREMNHSRAFYAIVGSVLPDYKQPKKWLRDKGQTLWDIV
;
A
#
# COMPACT_ATOMS: atom_id res chain seq x y z
N MET A 1 -8.36 10.61 -31.29
CA MET A 1 -6.89 10.63 -31.15
C MET A 1 -6.48 9.21 -30.79
N ASP A 2 -5.57 8.63 -31.56
CA ASP A 2 -5.08 7.28 -31.27
C ASP A 2 -3.98 7.37 -30.22
N HIS A 3 -4.22 6.78 -29.05
CA HIS A 3 -3.19 6.62 -28.03
C HIS A 3 -2.35 5.36 -28.32
N PRO A 4 -1.05 5.33 -27.97
CA PRO A 4 -0.21 4.13 -28.15
C PRO A 4 -0.57 2.97 -27.20
N PHE A 5 -1.67 3.10 -26.45
CA PHE A 5 -2.23 2.09 -25.55
C PHE A 5 -3.76 2.12 -25.56
N SER A 6 -4.36 0.99 -25.29
CA SER A 6 -5.81 0.88 -25.03
C SER A 6 -6.13 1.16 -23.58
N TYR A 7 -7.32 1.68 -23.29
CA TYR A 7 -7.79 1.87 -21.93
C TYR A 7 -9.27 1.54 -21.78
N GLU A 8 -9.63 1.07 -20.60
CA GLU A 8 -11.00 0.80 -20.17
C GLU A 8 -11.54 1.98 -19.37
N ILE A 9 -12.81 2.35 -19.60
CA ILE A 9 -13.48 3.41 -18.83
C ILE A 9 -14.46 2.76 -17.85
N ILE A 10 -14.28 3.04 -16.56
CA ILE A 10 -15.18 2.63 -15.48
C ILE A 10 -15.88 3.85 -14.92
N TYR A 11 -17.19 3.96 -15.16
CA TYR A 11 -18.02 5.01 -14.57
C TYR A 11 -18.51 4.64 -13.17
N SER A 12 -18.47 5.60 -12.25
CA SER A 12 -18.94 5.42 -10.88
C SER A 12 -19.48 6.71 -10.27
N SER A 13 -19.97 6.67 -9.03
CA SER A 13 -20.47 7.84 -8.27
C SER A 13 -19.39 8.79 -7.76
N ARG A 14 -18.13 8.61 -8.17
CA ARG A 14 -17.01 9.47 -7.78
C ARG A 14 -17.16 10.89 -8.34
N ARG A 15 -16.47 11.84 -7.68
CA ARG A 15 -16.49 13.27 -8.09
C ARG A 15 -15.31 13.66 -8.97
N THR A 16 -14.26 12.84 -9.06
CA THR A 16 -13.02 13.15 -9.78
C THR A 16 -12.69 12.07 -10.80
N ILE A 17 -12.02 12.44 -11.90
CA ILE A 17 -11.43 11.50 -12.84
C ILE A 17 -10.04 11.05 -12.36
N ALA A 18 -9.66 9.81 -12.68
CA ALA A 18 -8.31 9.31 -12.45
C ALA A 18 -7.96 8.25 -13.48
N VAL A 19 -6.70 8.19 -13.89
CA VAL A 19 -6.12 7.09 -14.66
C VAL A 19 -5.25 6.24 -13.74
N GLN A 20 -5.28 4.94 -13.97
CA GLN A 20 -4.54 3.93 -13.22
C GLN A 20 -3.94 2.93 -14.20
N VAL A 21 -2.67 2.59 -14.03
CA VAL A 21 -2.07 1.40 -14.65
C VAL A 21 -2.09 0.28 -13.62
N THR A 22 -2.69 -0.83 -13.99
CA THR A 22 -2.77 -2.03 -13.13
C THR A 22 -1.46 -2.80 -13.19
N ARG A 23 -1.26 -3.75 -12.28
CA ARG A 23 -0.04 -4.58 -12.23
C ARG A 23 0.14 -5.45 -13.47
N ASP A 24 -0.95 -5.87 -14.07
CA ASP A 24 -1.01 -6.65 -15.32
C ASP A 24 -0.92 -5.78 -16.58
N GLY A 25 -0.55 -4.51 -16.43
CA GLY A 25 -0.32 -3.60 -17.55
C GLY A 25 -1.59 -3.07 -18.23
N ARG A 26 -2.79 -3.21 -17.64
CA ARG A 26 -4.00 -2.60 -18.17
C ARG A 26 -4.13 -1.15 -17.72
N VAL A 27 -4.59 -0.28 -18.63
CA VAL A 27 -4.90 1.11 -18.30
C VAL A 27 -6.39 1.24 -18.02
N VAL A 28 -6.74 1.75 -16.84
CA VAL A 28 -8.13 1.94 -16.40
C VAL A 28 -8.37 3.39 -16.06
N VAL A 29 -9.35 4.01 -16.71
CA VAL A 29 -9.81 5.37 -16.40
C VAL A 29 -11.10 5.29 -15.59
N ARG A 30 -11.06 5.79 -14.36
CA ARG A 30 -12.24 5.88 -13.50
C ARG A 30 -12.81 7.27 -13.55
N ALA A 31 -14.06 7.40 -14.01
CA ALA A 31 -14.70 8.69 -14.25
C ALA A 31 -16.06 8.81 -13.53
N PRO A 32 -16.52 10.03 -13.21
CA PRO A 32 -17.90 10.30 -12.81
C PRO A 32 -18.89 9.88 -13.91
N ARG A 33 -20.08 9.42 -13.53
CA ARG A 33 -21.13 9.01 -14.50
C ARG A 33 -21.50 10.07 -15.53
N ARG A 34 -21.38 11.37 -15.17
CA ARG A 34 -21.69 12.51 -16.05
C ARG A 34 -20.49 13.04 -16.82
N CYS A 35 -19.33 12.39 -16.77
CA CYS A 35 -18.14 12.83 -17.47
C CYS A 35 -18.26 12.49 -18.97
N SER A 36 -18.09 13.51 -19.84
CA SER A 36 -18.14 13.30 -21.28
C SER A 36 -16.92 12.53 -21.78
N ARG A 37 -17.11 11.75 -22.87
CA ARG A 37 -16.00 10.98 -23.47
C ARG A 37 -14.88 11.90 -23.96
N ALA A 38 -15.23 13.04 -24.55
CA ALA A 38 -14.26 14.02 -25.03
C ALA A 38 -13.37 14.57 -23.88
N TYR A 39 -13.97 14.81 -22.71
CA TYR A 39 -13.19 15.22 -21.52
C TYR A 39 -12.26 14.11 -21.04
N ILE A 40 -12.72 12.84 -21.08
CA ILE A 40 -11.88 11.70 -20.70
C ILE A 40 -10.70 11.57 -21.67
N GLU A 41 -10.93 11.67 -22.97
CA GLU A 41 -9.87 11.64 -23.99
C GLU A 41 -8.83 12.74 -23.77
N THR A 42 -9.28 13.97 -23.54
CA THR A 42 -8.38 15.10 -23.20
C THR A 42 -7.58 14.83 -21.92
N PHE A 43 -8.21 14.26 -20.92
CA PHE A 43 -7.54 13.90 -19.66
C PHE A 43 -6.49 12.81 -19.87
N VAL A 44 -6.80 11.78 -20.64
CA VAL A 44 -5.86 10.69 -20.97
C VAL A 44 -4.67 11.22 -21.77
N SER A 45 -4.91 12.06 -22.78
CA SER A 45 -3.85 12.70 -23.58
C SER A 45 -2.91 13.53 -22.71
N LYS A 46 -3.43 14.32 -21.78
CA LYS A 46 -2.61 15.11 -20.84
C LYS A 46 -1.75 14.24 -19.91
N ASN A 47 -2.15 12.99 -19.68
CA ASN A 47 -1.44 12.06 -18.80
C ASN A 47 -0.70 10.95 -19.56
N GLU A 48 -0.61 11.02 -20.88
CA GLU A 48 -0.05 9.98 -21.73
C GLU A 48 1.39 9.60 -21.35
N ALA A 49 2.26 10.59 -21.16
CA ALA A 49 3.65 10.34 -20.73
C ALA A 49 3.71 9.62 -19.36
N TRP A 50 2.82 9.96 -18.44
CA TRP A 50 2.71 9.29 -17.15
C TRP A 50 2.26 7.84 -17.33
N VAL A 51 1.25 7.59 -18.18
CA VAL A 51 0.74 6.24 -18.47
C VAL A 51 1.82 5.37 -19.07
N LEU A 52 2.51 5.85 -20.11
CA LEU A 52 3.60 5.12 -20.78
C LEU A 52 4.73 4.75 -19.81
N LYS A 53 5.16 5.69 -18.97
CA LYS A 53 6.17 5.41 -17.93
C LYS A 53 5.73 4.32 -16.97
N HIS A 54 4.44 4.27 -16.60
CA HIS A 54 3.91 3.27 -15.66
C HIS A 54 3.65 1.93 -16.33
N LEU A 55 3.30 1.90 -17.62
CA LEU A 55 3.22 0.68 -18.42
C LEU A 55 4.59 0.02 -18.55
N GLU A 56 5.62 0.80 -18.88
CA GLU A 56 6.98 0.30 -18.96
C GLU A 56 7.47 -0.25 -17.61
N LYS A 57 7.18 0.45 -16.51
CA LYS A 57 7.49 -0.03 -15.17
C LYS A 57 6.75 -1.33 -14.83
N ALA A 58 5.46 -1.44 -15.21
CA ALA A 58 4.66 -2.67 -14.98
C ALA A 58 5.25 -3.84 -15.78
N ARG A 59 5.66 -3.60 -17.04
CA ARG A 59 6.32 -4.59 -17.90
C ARG A 59 7.62 -5.09 -17.29
N GLN A 60 8.50 -4.17 -16.87
CA GLN A 60 9.79 -4.51 -16.24
C GLN A 60 9.60 -5.31 -14.94
N GLN A 61 8.58 -4.96 -14.13
CA GLN A 61 8.25 -5.70 -12.92
C GLN A 61 7.71 -7.10 -13.23
N GLU A 62 6.92 -7.26 -14.27
CA GLU A 62 6.39 -8.56 -14.70
C GLU A 62 7.50 -9.44 -15.30
N GLU A 63 8.41 -8.87 -16.10
CA GLU A 63 9.59 -9.56 -16.64
C GLU A 63 10.53 -10.01 -15.51
N ALA A 64 10.81 -9.12 -14.55
CA ALA A 64 11.59 -9.45 -13.37
C ALA A 64 10.93 -10.58 -12.55
N ARG A 65 9.59 -10.58 -12.43
CA ARG A 65 8.84 -11.63 -11.74
C ARG A 65 8.89 -12.97 -12.48
N LYS A 66 8.86 -12.96 -13.80
CA LYS A 66 8.98 -14.17 -14.63
C LYS A 66 10.40 -14.71 -14.65
N ALA A 67 11.41 -13.84 -14.54
CA ALA A 67 12.81 -14.22 -14.47
C ALA A 67 13.21 -14.82 -13.11
N VAL A 68 12.46 -14.52 -12.05
CA VAL A 68 12.61 -15.22 -10.76
C VAL A 68 11.98 -16.60 -10.94
N ALA A 69 12.80 -17.65 -10.90
CA ALA A 69 12.34 -19.03 -10.87
C ALA A 69 11.23 -19.20 -9.81
N PRO A 70 10.24 -20.10 -10.02
CA PRO A 70 9.24 -20.39 -9.00
C PRO A 70 9.98 -20.60 -7.67
N SER A 71 9.55 -19.89 -6.62
CA SER A 71 10.21 -20.01 -5.33
C SER A 71 10.36 -21.48 -4.99
N GLU A 72 11.58 -21.94 -4.68
CA GLU A 72 11.85 -23.33 -4.27
C GLU A 72 11.09 -23.69 -2.98
N HIS A 73 10.40 -22.72 -2.41
CA HIS A 73 9.58 -22.91 -1.22
C HIS A 73 8.14 -23.25 -1.62
N PRO A 74 7.61 -24.37 -1.15
CA PRO A 74 6.20 -24.70 -1.33
C PRO A 74 5.33 -23.59 -0.73
N PRO A 75 4.14 -23.34 -1.29
CA PRO A 75 3.23 -22.35 -0.74
C PRO A 75 2.96 -22.66 0.73
N LEU A 76 2.92 -21.62 1.57
CA LEU A 76 2.67 -21.74 3.00
C LEU A 76 1.42 -22.58 3.27
N SER A 77 1.55 -23.58 4.14
CA SER A 77 0.41 -24.39 4.56
C SER A 77 -0.64 -23.51 5.26
N ALA A 78 -1.90 -23.92 5.23
CA ALA A 78 -2.96 -23.21 5.95
C ALA A 78 -2.66 -23.12 7.46
N GLN A 79 -1.96 -24.11 8.02
CA GLN A 79 -1.57 -24.15 9.42
C GLN A 79 -0.46 -23.13 9.72
N ASP A 80 0.58 -23.05 8.89
CA ASP A 80 1.64 -22.05 9.06
C ASP A 80 1.13 -20.64 8.89
N ARG A 81 0.28 -20.43 7.89
CA ARG A 81 -0.39 -19.14 7.69
C ARG A 81 -1.20 -18.73 8.91
N ALA A 82 -1.99 -19.62 9.49
CA ALA A 82 -2.74 -19.35 10.71
C ALA A 82 -1.82 -19.03 11.90
N ARG A 83 -0.66 -19.70 11.99
CA ARG A 83 0.38 -19.43 12.99
C ARG A 83 0.97 -18.03 12.82
N TYR A 84 1.34 -17.64 11.59
CA TYR A 84 1.87 -16.29 11.31
C TYR A 84 0.84 -15.18 11.59
N ILE A 85 -0.44 -15.40 11.28
CA ILE A 85 -1.51 -14.44 11.58
C ILE A 85 -1.66 -14.26 13.11
N ARG A 86 -1.59 -15.33 13.90
CA ARG A 86 -1.62 -15.24 15.38
C ARG A 86 -0.40 -14.48 15.90
N LEU A 87 0.80 -14.84 15.45
CA LEU A 87 2.03 -14.17 15.82
C LEU A 87 2.00 -12.66 15.45
N ALA A 88 1.53 -12.34 14.27
CA ALA A 88 1.35 -10.95 13.83
C ALA A 88 0.40 -10.18 14.75
N ARG A 89 -0.71 -10.79 15.17
CA ARG A 89 -1.64 -10.18 16.11
C ARG A 89 -0.95 -9.81 17.42
N ASP A 90 -0.19 -10.74 17.99
CA ASP A 90 0.47 -10.54 19.28
C ASP A 90 1.56 -9.45 19.17
N ILE A 91 2.36 -9.48 18.10
CA ILE A 91 3.42 -8.49 17.87
C ILE A 91 2.82 -7.10 17.66
N PHE A 92 1.84 -6.96 16.75
CA PHE A 92 1.24 -5.65 16.46
C PHE A 92 0.45 -5.08 17.63
N THR A 93 -0.19 -5.92 18.44
CA THR A 93 -0.86 -5.46 19.66
C THR A 93 0.14 -4.85 20.63
N ARG A 94 1.23 -5.57 20.96
CA ARG A 94 2.28 -5.06 21.87
C ARG A 94 2.92 -3.78 21.35
N LYS A 95 3.29 -3.74 20.06
CA LYS A 95 3.90 -2.55 19.46
C LYS A 95 2.92 -1.36 19.43
N ALA A 96 1.66 -1.59 19.09
CA ALA A 96 0.65 -0.54 19.08
C ALA A 96 0.37 0.01 20.48
N GLU A 97 0.33 -0.82 21.50
CA GLU A 97 0.21 -0.39 22.90
C GLU A 97 1.40 0.47 23.34
N TYR A 98 2.60 0.03 23.03
CA TYR A 98 3.82 0.76 23.37
C TYR A 98 3.86 2.14 22.70
N TYR A 99 3.70 2.18 21.38
CA TYR A 99 3.78 3.43 20.62
C TYR A 99 2.58 4.36 20.86
N ALA A 100 1.39 3.83 21.11
CA ALA A 100 0.22 4.64 21.43
C ALA A 100 0.42 5.41 22.74
N ARG A 101 1.01 4.77 23.77
CA ARG A 101 1.39 5.45 25.03
C ARG A 101 2.45 6.52 24.77
N LEU A 102 3.52 6.19 24.05
CA LEU A 102 4.60 7.12 23.73
C LEU A 102 4.10 8.34 22.94
N MET A 103 3.19 8.13 22.02
CA MET A 103 2.60 9.18 21.17
C MET A 103 1.44 9.91 21.85
N ASN A 104 0.99 9.47 23.03
CA ASN A 104 -0.22 9.95 23.70
C ASN A 104 -1.43 9.98 22.76
N VAL A 105 -1.73 8.84 22.11
CA VAL A 105 -2.90 8.64 21.25
C VAL A 105 -3.65 7.38 21.65
N SER A 106 -4.95 7.36 21.38
CA SER A 106 -5.79 6.17 21.54
C SER A 106 -6.10 5.56 20.17
N TYR A 107 -6.28 4.25 20.14
CA TYR A 107 -6.77 3.52 18.97
C TYR A 107 -7.93 2.61 19.33
N GLY A 108 -8.67 2.14 18.31
CA GLY A 108 -9.75 1.19 18.48
C GLY A 108 -9.26 -0.26 18.42
N ARG A 109 -9.93 -1.10 17.62
CA ARG A 109 -9.51 -2.50 17.45
C ARG A 109 -8.35 -2.64 16.47
N ILE A 110 -7.54 -3.69 16.69
CA ILE A 110 -6.52 -4.13 15.73
C ILE A 110 -7.09 -5.31 14.93
N SER A 111 -6.89 -5.29 13.61
CA SER A 111 -7.23 -6.39 12.71
C SER A 111 -6.02 -6.77 11.86
N ILE A 112 -5.74 -8.07 11.78
CA ILE A 112 -4.70 -8.58 10.88
C ILE A 112 -5.31 -8.88 9.52
N ARG A 113 -4.66 -8.46 8.46
CA ARG A 113 -5.13 -8.51 7.06
C ARG A 113 -4.12 -9.19 6.15
N GLU A 114 -4.57 -9.53 4.92
CA GLU A 114 -3.76 -10.18 3.89
C GLU A 114 -3.83 -9.49 2.53
N GLN A 115 -4.47 -8.33 2.46
CA GLN A 115 -4.64 -7.59 1.21
C GLN A 115 -3.29 -7.22 0.59
N LYS A 116 -3.15 -7.44 -0.74
CA LYS A 116 -1.91 -7.17 -1.49
C LYS A 116 -1.67 -5.69 -1.85
N THR A 117 -2.41 -4.76 -1.27
CA THR A 117 -2.37 -3.33 -1.67
C THR A 117 -1.87 -2.40 -0.59
N ARG A 118 -1.82 -2.84 0.68
CA ARG A 118 -1.48 -1.99 1.82
C ARG A 118 -0.77 -2.79 2.91
N TRP A 119 0.17 -2.16 3.57
CA TRP A 119 0.86 -2.70 4.72
C TRP A 119 0.08 -2.46 6.01
N GLY A 120 -0.53 -1.28 6.12
CA GLY A 120 -1.38 -0.87 7.22
C GLY A 120 -2.51 0.03 6.77
N SER A 121 -3.42 0.35 7.68
CA SER A 121 -4.38 1.44 7.56
C SER A 121 -4.97 1.81 8.91
N CYS A 122 -5.22 3.10 9.11
CA CYS A 122 -5.99 3.63 10.22
C CYS A 122 -7.32 4.20 9.71
N SER A 123 -8.44 3.82 10.31
CA SER A 123 -9.73 4.41 9.98
C SER A 123 -9.96 5.71 10.77
N SER A 124 -10.92 6.54 10.34
CA SER A 124 -11.33 7.74 11.09
C SER A 124 -11.79 7.42 12.51
N LYS A 125 -12.31 6.20 12.76
CA LYS A 125 -12.67 5.71 14.09
C LYS A 125 -11.47 5.18 14.90
N GLY A 126 -10.25 5.23 14.34
CA GLY A 126 -9.02 4.77 15.00
C GLY A 126 -8.81 3.25 14.94
N ASN A 127 -9.56 2.50 14.15
CA ASN A 127 -9.28 1.08 13.98
C ASN A 127 -8.03 0.90 13.11
N LEU A 128 -7.10 0.07 13.61
CA LEU A 128 -5.84 -0.23 12.94
C LEU A 128 -5.93 -1.57 12.21
N ASN A 129 -5.42 -1.61 11.01
CA ASN A 129 -5.24 -2.85 10.26
C ASN A 129 -3.77 -3.00 9.91
N PHE A 130 -3.21 -4.21 10.05
CA PHE A 130 -1.84 -4.53 9.68
C PHE A 130 -1.81 -5.78 8.82
N ASN A 131 -0.93 -5.79 7.82
CA ASN A 131 -0.69 -6.99 7.03
C ASN A 131 0.23 -7.94 7.80
N TRP A 132 -0.19 -9.21 7.94
CA TRP A 132 0.59 -10.20 8.69
C TRP A 132 1.99 -10.42 8.11
N ARG A 133 2.17 -10.26 6.80
CA ARG A 133 3.47 -10.46 6.14
C ARG A 133 4.57 -9.53 6.64
N LEU A 134 4.20 -8.42 7.25
CA LEU A 134 5.18 -7.49 7.85
C LEU A 134 6.03 -8.14 8.92
N ILE A 135 5.57 -9.21 9.60
CA ILE A 135 6.41 -9.89 10.62
C ILE A 135 7.65 -10.57 10.01
N LEU A 136 7.70 -10.68 8.69
CA LEU A 136 8.84 -11.21 7.92
C LEU A 136 9.80 -10.08 7.50
N ALA A 137 9.47 -8.85 7.77
CA ALA A 137 10.33 -7.69 7.53
C ALA A 137 11.24 -7.41 8.75
N PRO A 138 12.29 -6.60 8.58
CA PRO A 138 13.06 -6.09 9.71
C PRO A 138 12.19 -5.39 10.74
N GLU A 139 12.57 -5.46 12.02
CA GLU A 139 11.76 -4.94 13.13
C GLU A 139 11.46 -3.43 12.99
N GLU A 140 12.40 -2.66 12.50
CA GLU A 140 12.27 -1.22 12.28
C GLU A 140 11.17 -0.89 11.25
N VAL A 141 10.89 -1.84 10.36
CA VAL A 141 9.81 -1.71 9.37
C VAL A 141 8.45 -1.89 10.03
N LEU A 142 8.33 -2.83 10.97
CA LEU A 142 7.12 -3.02 11.77
C LEU A 142 6.85 -1.77 12.60
N ASP A 143 7.87 -1.27 13.29
CA ASP A 143 7.80 -0.07 14.12
C ASP A 143 7.35 1.13 13.30
N TYR A 144 7.97 1.32 12.14
CA TYR A 144 7.57 2.38 11.23
C TYR A 144 6.10 2.29 10.81
N VAL A 145 5.60 1.10 10.43
CA VAL A 145 4.20 0.96 10.02
C VAL A 145 3.27 1.20 11.19
N VAL A 146 3.58 0.71 12.39
CA VAL A 146 2.76 0.95 13.59
C VAL A 146 2.69 2.44 13.92
N VAL A 147 3.84 3.12 13.98
CA VAL A 147 3.89 4.56 14.25
C VAL A 147 3.19 5.36 13.16
N HIS A 148 3.33 4.95 11.88
CA HIS A 148 2.63 5.55 10.75
C HIS A 148 1.11 5.49 10.92
N GLU A 149 0.56 4.32 11.26
CA GLU A 149 -0.88 4.17 11.45
C GLU A 149 -1.38 4.90 12.70
N LEU A 150 -0.59 4.95 13.76
CA LEU A 150 -0.93 5.73 14.96
C LEU A 150 -0.84 7.24 14.72
N ALA A 151 0.07 7.71 13.87
CA ALA A 151 0.17 9.13 13.52
C ALA A 151 -1.11 9.65 12.85
N HIS A 152 -1.84 8.79 12.14
CA HIS A 152 -3.16 9.12 11.59
C HIS A 152 -4.23 9.46 12.64
N ARG A 153 -3.97 9.18 13.93
CA ARG A 153 -4.85 9.63 15.03
C ARG A 153 -4.77 11.13 15.28
N ARG A 154 -3.70 11.78 14.81
CA ARG A 154 -3.49 13.22 14.90
C ARG A 154 -3.58 13.94 13.57
N GLU A 155 -3.09 13.29 12.49
CA GLU A 155 -3.04 13.88 11.15
C GLU A 155 -3.44 12.83 10.10
N MET A 156 -4.59 13.00 9.48
CA MET A 156 -5.11 12.02 8.53
C MET A 156 -4.42 12.06 7.16
N ASN A 157 -3.80 13.18 6.81
CA ASN A 157 -3.12 13.37 5.53
C ASN A 157 -1.61 13.20 5.72
N HIS A 158 -0.92 12.67 4.71
CA HIS A 158 0.54 12.52 4.71
C HIS A 158 1.26 13.86 4.46
N SER A 159 0.90 14.88 5.22
CA SER A 159 1.44 16.24 5.16
C SER A 159 2.83 16.33 5.80
N ARG A 160 3.44 17.52 5.76
CA ARG A 160 4.67 17.80 6.52
C ARG A 160 4.45 17.60 8.03
N ALA A 161 3.27 17.98 8.54
CA ALA A 161 2.89 17.80 9.94
C ALA A 161 2.83 16.31 10.32
N PHE A 162 2.25 15.46 9.45
CA PHE A 162 2.23 14.02 9.64
C PHE A 162 3.65 13.44 9.79
N TYR A 163 4.55 13.76 8.88
CA TYR A 163 5.93 13.26 8.94
C TYR A 163 6.76 13.88 10.07
N ALA A 164 6.39 15.06 10.58
CA ALA A 164 6.98 15.60 11.79
C ALA A 164 6.58 14.76 13.02
N ILE A 165 5.32 14.31 13.11
CA ILE A 165 4.87 13.39 14.17
C ILE A 165 5.61 12.05 14.08
N VAL A 166 5.70 11.44 12.88
CA VAL A 166 6.44 10.18 12.70
C VAL A 166 7.91 10.35 13.10
N GLY A 167 8.56 11.42 12.64
CA GLY A 167 9.98 11.68 12.91
C GLY A 167 10.30 12.01 14.36
N SER A 168 9.35 12.55 15.14
CA SER A 168 9.54 12.77 16.57
C SER A 168 9.61 11.48 17.39
N VAL A 169 9.02 10.39 16.86
CA VAL A 169 9.00 9.06 17.48
C VAL A 169 10.10 8.16 16.91
N LEU A 170 10.29 8.22 15.61
CA LEU A 170 11.28 7.44 14.85
C LEU A 170 12.12 8.39 14.00
N PRO A 171 13.23 8.95 14.50
CA PRO A 171 14.06 9.89 13.75
C PRO A 171 14.54 9.34 12.39
N ASP A 172 14.86 8.06 12.35
CA ASP A 172 15.35 7.36 11.15
C ASP A 172 14.26 6.75 10.28
N TYR A 173 13.00 7.17 10.43
CA TYR A 173 11.84 6.60 9.71
C TYR A 173 12.02 6.54 8.18
N LYS A 174 12.90 7.33 7.61
CA LYS A 174 13.18 7.34 6.17
C LYS A 174 13.78 6.02 5.68
N GLN A 175 14.54 5.33 6.52
CA GLN A 175 15.19 4.05 6.20
C GLN A 175 14.14 2.92 6.06
N PRO A 176 13.31 2.60 7.06
CA PRO A 176 12.27 1.58 6.93
C PRO A 176 11.21 1.95 5.87
N LYS A 177 10.89 3.24 5.69
CA LYS A 177 10.04 3.69 4.58
C LYS A 177 10.66 3.36 3.22
N LYS A 178 11.97 3.59 3.05
CA LYS A 178 12.71 3.22 1.85
C LYS A 178 12.72 1.71 1.64
N TRP A 179 12.95 0.94 2.71
CA TRP A 179 12.93 -0.51 2.65
C TRP A 179 11.59 -1.05 2.14
N LEU A 180 10.46 -0.56 2.66
CA LEU A 180 9.12 -0.94 2.20
C LEU A 180 8.89 -0.61 0.72
N ARG A 181 9.39 0.53 0.25
CA ARG A 181 9.28 0.92 -1.16
C ARG A 181 10.11 0.01 -2.08
N ASP A 182 11.32 -0.32 -1.66
CA ASP A 182 12.32 -1.00 -2.49
C ASP A 182 12.21 -2.52 -2.39
N LYS A 183 11.92 -3.06 -1.19
CA LYS A 183 11.89 -4.50 -0.89
C LYS A 183 10.53 -5.02 -0.42
N GLY A 184 9.58 -4.17 -0.09
CA GLY A 184 8.27 -4.63 0.39
C GLY A 184 7.57 -5.58 -0.58
N GLN A 185 7.83 -5.46 -1.89
CA GLN A 185 7.25 -6.36 -2.90
C GLN A 185 7.61 -7.83 -2.63
N THR A 186 8.82 -8.13 -2.17
CA THR A 186 9.26 -9.52 -1.91
C THR A 186 8.41 -10.21 -0.85
N LEU A 187 7.82 -9.47 0.09
CA LEU A 187 6.93 -10.04 1.10
C LEU A 187 5.60 -10.56 0.53
N TRP A 188 5.19 -10.09 -0.66
CA TRP A 188 4.00 -10.58 -1.34
C TRP A 188 4.24 -11.91 -2.06
N ASP A 189 5.50 -12.20 -2.37
CA ASP A 189 5.90 -13.37 -3.15
C ASP A 189 6.11 -14.61 -2.26
N ILE A 190 6.06 -14.44 -0.94
CA ILE A 190 6.24 -15.53 0.06
C ILE A 190 5.01 -16.46 0.14
N VAL A 191 3.90 -16.14 -0.58
CA VAL A 191 2.65 -16.94 -0.54
C VAL A 191 2.00 -17.01 -1.91
#